data_00228045e2c76c05f12ad2b693ebe8d4
#
_entry.id   00228045e2c76c05f12ad2b693ebe8d4
#
_cell.length_a   1.000
_cell.length_b   1.000
_cell.length_c   1.000
_cell.angle_alpha   90.00
_cell.angle_beta   90.00
_cell.angle_gamma   90.00
#
_symmetry.space_group_name_H-M   'P 1'
#
loop_
_entity.id
_entity.type
_entity.pdbx_description
1 polymer ?
#
loop_
_entity_poly.entity_id
_entity_poly.type
_entity_poly.pdbx_seq_one_letter_code
_entity_poly.pdbx_strand_id
1 'polypeptide(L)'
;RISINKKNKSVSKNIDKFIVYKNKIITINNKSKINILHTNFKAIKSKKIYKRKIYKNYNIDFKIIAFKNKLLVADNLGNIHALNIANLDIIWKKNFGVPFKSNLKVHNNNLYLINSNSKIYSINTDNGKLNWSFETASRDLKDNTSYQIAIINDDLVFTNDNAEIYCLDLKKNNIKWSLIFQTSNFENKPLLFKSSPISIDKNGYIFVSTNYGYTYAIDIKTGLIKWSQPIYSINRFVITEKYLINSWKDRIFMINKLNGKIVLNKNLSKSQKNNKIIFKDLIVGYNWIYIFDSKGFKISLDKKNFNTYSRSKIARNYQNSIIYNNNLYINTKNSILKY
;
A
#
# COMPACT_ATOMS: atom_id res chain seq x y z
N ARG A 1 22.07 -9.67 0.55
CA ARG A 1 22.08 -9.53 -0.93
C ARG A 1 20.88 -10.30 -1.49
N ILE A 2 19.99 -9.62 -2.21
CA ILE A 2 18.93 -10.31 -2.97
C ILE A 2 19.56 -10.69 -4.31
N SER A 3 19.82 -11.99 -4.51
CA SER A 3 20.24 -12.52 -5.80
C SER A 3 18.98 -12.84 -6.62
N ILE A 4 18.79 -12.14 -7.74
CA ILE A 4 17.61 -12.34 -8.61
C ILE A 4 17.90 -13.40 -9.68
N ASN A 5 18.75 -14.38 -9.39
CA ASN A 5 19.25 -15.34 -10.37
C ASN A 5 18.55 -16.72 -10.34
N LYS A 6 17.89 -17.09 -9.26
CA LYS A 6 17.11 -18.35 -9.18
C LYS A 6 15.63 -18.05 -9.00
N LYS A 7 14.81 -18.67 -9.84
CA LYS A 7 13.37 -18.48 -9.91
C LYS A 7 12.64 -19.75 -9.49
N ASN A 8 11.97 -19.72 -8.33
CA ASN A 8 10.99 -20.71 -7.95
C ASN A 8 9.58 -20.16 -8.20
N LYS A 9 8.66 -20.99 -8.64
CA LYS A 9 7.32 -20.59 -9.06
C LYS A 9 6.26 -21.39 -8.32
N SER A 10 5.28 -20.70 -7.72
CA SER A 10 4.01 -21.29 -7.31
C SER A 10 2.93 -20.96 -8.34
N VAL A 11 2.11 -21.91 -8.70
CA VAL A 11 0.96 -21.69 -9.57
C VAL A 11 -0.30 -21.57 -8.69
N SER A 12 -0.91 -20.38 -8.70
CA SER A 12 -2.22 -20.16 -8.11
C SER A 12 -2.99 -19.21 -9.02
N LYS A 13 -4.16 -19.64 -9.49
CA LYS A 13 -4.95 -18.83 -10.42
C LYS A 13 -5.61 -17.64 -9.71
N ASN A 14 -5.54 -16.46 -10.34
CA ASN A 14 -6.23 -15.23 -9.92
C ASN A 14 -5.89 -14.77 -8.50
N ILE A 15 -4.60 -14.47 -8.26
CA ILE A 15 -4.15 -13.88 -6.99
C ILE A 15 -4.40 -12.37 -7.06
N ASP A 16 -5.29 -11.84 -6.22
CA ASP A 16 -5.53 -10.38 -6.15
C ASP A 16 -4.66 -9.72 -5.09
N LYS A 17 -4.56 -10.34 -3.91
CA LYS A 17 -3.69 -9.85 -2.84
C LYS A 17 -2.84 -10.99 -2.30
N PHE A 18 -1.64 -10.64 -1.87
CA PHE A 18 -0.80 -11.56 -1.10
C PHE A 18 0.00 -10.82 -0.04
N ILE A 19 0.36 -11.54 1.01
CA ILE A 19 1.28 -11.11 2.06
C ILE A 19 2.23 -12.26 2.39
N VAL A 20 3.38 -11.91 2.95
CA VAL A 20 4.33 -12.88 3.51
C VAL A 20 4.44 -12.63 5.00
N TYR A 21 4.21 -13.65 5.81
CA TYR A 21 4.17 -13.54 7.26
C TYR A 21 4.62 -14.85 7.93
N LYS A 22 5.60 -14.76 8.83
CA LYS A 22 6.12 -15.93 9.61
C LYS A 22 6.37 -17.16 8.73
N ASN A 23 7.16 -16.99 7.66
CA ASN A 23 7.51 -18.04 6.68
C ASN A 23 6.31 -18.66 5.93
N LYS A 24 5.19 -17.95 5.90
CA LYS A 24 4.01 -18.34 5.14
C LYS A 24 3.70 -17.28 4.08
N ILE A 25 3.29 -17.72 2.90
CA ILE A 25 2.70 -16.90 1.86
C ILE A 25 1.19 -17.08 1.95
N ILE A 26 0.48 -16.00 2.19
CA ILE A 26 -0.98 -15.98 2.28
C ILE A 26 -1.53 -15.21 1.09
N THR A 27 -2.39 -15.84 0.31
CA THR A 27 -3.02 -15.23 -0.86
C THR A 27 -4.53 -15.23 -0.73
N ILE A 28 -5.19 -14.25 -1.32
CA ILE A 28 -6.64 -14.22 -1.49
C ILE A 28 -6.98 -13.78 -2.91
N ASN A 29 -8.05 -14.35 -3.48
CA ASN A 29 -8.57 -13.94 -4.77
C ASN A 29 -9.96 -13.31 -4.67
N ASN A 30 -10.41 -12.67 -5.75
CA ASN A 30 -11.74 -12.02 -5.83
C ASN A 30 -12.93 -12.98 -5.64
N LYS A 31 -12.69 -14.31 -5.73
CA LYS A 31 -13.68 -15.35 -5.41
C LYS A 31 -13.62 -15.78 -3.94
N SER A 32 -12.97 -15.00 -3.09
CA SER A 32 -12.81 -15.22 -1.64
C SER A 32 -12.03 -16.49 -1.24
N LYS A 33 -11.25 -17.07 -2.15
CA LYS A 33 -10.41 -18.24 -1.82
C LYS A 33 -9.10 -17.76 -1.23
N ILE A 34 -8.84 -18.15 0.02
CA ILE A 34 -7.58 -17.97 0.72
C ILE A 34 -6.74 -19.24 0.53
N ASN A 35 -5.45 -19.07 0.21
CA ASN A 35 -4.49 -20.16 0.25
C ASN A 35 -3.34 -19.74 1.15
N ILE A 36 -2.87 -20.68 1.98
CA ILE A 36 -1.66 -20.54 2.78
C ILE A 36 -0.64 -21.54 2.25
N LEU A 37 0.55 -21.03 1.95
CA LEU A 37 1.69 -21.80 1.47
C LEU A 37 2.89 -21.54 2.37
N HIS A 38 3.83 -22.46 2.47
CA HIS A 38 5.17 -22.17 2.95
C HIS A 38 5.93 -21.26 1.97
N THR A 39 6.99 -20.61 2.42
CA THR A 39 7.88 -19.80 1.55
C THR A 39 8.64 -20.61 0.50
N ASN A 40 8.64 -21.96 0.59
CA ASN A 40 9.09 -22.89 -0.44
C ASN A 40 7.96 -23.33 -1.40
N PHE A 41 6.77 -22.73 -1.29
CA PHE A 41 5.56 -23.00 -2.07
C PHE A 41 4.81 -24.32 -1.78
N LYS A 42 5.21 -25.07 -0.76
CA LYS A 42 4.41 -26.22 -0.31
C LYS A 42 3.07 -25.73 0.25
N ALA A 43 1.98 -26.29 -0.25
CA ALA A 43 0.62 -25.94 0.20
C ALA A 43 0.39 -26.40 1.65
N ILE A 44 -0.21 -25.52 2.46
CA ILE A 44 -0.58 -25.82 3.85
C ILE A 44 -2.10 -25.97 3.95
N LYS A 45 -2.85 -24.95 3.56
CA LYS A 45 -4.29 -24.90 3.73
C LYS A 45 -4.95 -24.01 2.66
N SER A 46 -6.21 -24.32 2.37
CA SER A 46 -7.04 -23.50 1.48
C SER A 46 -8.48 -23.48 2.00
N LYS A 47 -9.10 -22.30 2.00
CA LYS A 47 -10.48 -22.12 2.42
C LYS A 47 -11.15 -20.99 1.64
N LYS A 48 -12.42 -21.12 1.37
CA LYS A 48 -13.26 -20.10 0.77
C LYS A 48 -14.11 -19.43 1.86
N ILE A 49 -14.01 -18.08 1.98
CA ILE A 49 -14.75 -17.33 3.00
C ILE A 49 -16.23 -17.29 2.64
N TYR A 50 -16.56 -16.93 1.40
CA TYR A 50 -17.93 -16.80 0.92
C TYR A 50 -18.37 -18.03 0.14
N LYS A 51 -19.33 -18.78 0.68
CA LYS A 51 -19.84 -20.02 0.07
C LYS A 51 -21.14 -19.81 -0.72
N ARG A 52 -21.96 -18.80 -0.37
CA ARG A 52 -23.26 -18.54 -0.99
C ARG A 52 -23.14 -18.09 -2.44
N LYS A 53 -24.08 -18.53 -3.30
CA LYS A 53 -24.11 -18.19 -4.74
C LYS A 53 -24.22 -16.68 -4.99
N ILE A 54 -24.92 -15.93 -4.12
CA ILE A 54 -25.09 -14.48 -4.22
C ILE A 54 -23.77 -13.73 -4.37
N TYR A 55 -22.69 -14.19 -3.71
CA TYR A 55 -21.37 -13.54 -3.81
C TYR A 55 -20.61 -13.82 -5.11
N LYS A 56 -21.11 -14.73 -5.98
CA LYS A 56 -20.43 -15.04 -7.25
C LYS A 56 -20.46 -13.86 -8.24
N ASN A 57 -21.50 -13.03 -8.17
CA ASN A 57 -21.72 -11.91 -9.09
C ASN A 57 -21.04 -10.61 -8.63
N TYR A 58 -20.48 -10.59 -7.43
CA TYR A 58 -19.77 -9.41 -6.92
C TYR A 58 -18.28 -9.50 -7.19
N ASN A 59 -17.72 -8.39 -7.69
CA ASN A 59 -16.27 -8.22 -7.71
C ASN A 59 -15.80 -7.75 -6.34
N ILE A 60 -15.35 -8.69 -5.51
CA ILE A 60 -14.96 -8.41 -4.14
C ILE A 60 -13.50 -8.01 -4.10
N ASP A 61 -13.21 -6.79 -3.62
CA ASP A 61 -11.87 -6.32 -3.32
C ASP A 61 -11.55 -6.55 -1.84
N PHE A 62 -10.52 -7.36 -1.59
CA PHE A 62 -10.10 -7.71 -0.25
C PHE A 62 -8.90 -6.89 0.19
N LYS A 63 -8.88 -6.53 1.48
CA LYS A 63 -7.71 -6.03 2.20
C LYS A 63 -7.34 -7.05 3.26
N ILE A 64 -6.07 -7.41 3.35
CA ILE A 64 -5.60 -8.45 4.27
C ILE A 64 -4.40 -7.98 5.08
N ILE A 65 -4.35 -8.38 6.35
CA ILE A 65 -3.20 -8.23 7.21
C ILE A 65 -3.09 -9.42 8.16
N ALA A 66 -1.88 -9.88 8.40
CA ALA A 66 -1.61 -10.91 9.40
C ALA A 66 -1.10 -10.27 10.69
N PHE A 67 -1.61 -10.71 11.82
CA PHE A 67 -1.20 -10.25 13.13
C PHE A 67 -1.27 -11.40 14.16
N LYS A 68 -0.17 -11.65 14.87
CA LYS A 68 -0.03 -12.81 15.78
C LYS A 68 -0.39 -14.13 15.07
N ASN A 69 -1.46 -14.78 15.47
CA ASN A 69 -1.99 -16.02 14.85
C ASN A 69 -3.24 -15.78 14.00
N LYS A 70 -3.58 -14.53 13.72
CA LYS A 70 -4.82 -14.14 13.02
C LYS A 70 -4.53 -13.57 11.65
N LEU A 71 -5.38 -13.91 10.69
CA LEU A 71 -5.52 -13.24 9.40
C LEU A 71 -6.78 -12.38 9.46
N LEU A 72 -6.60 -11.07 9.40
CA LEU A 72 -7.70 -10.11 9.34
C LEU A 72 -7.97 -9.80 7.87
N VAL A 73 -9.23 -9.91 7.47
CA VAL A 73 -9.69 -9.72 6.09
C VAL A 73 -10.88 -8.77 6.10
N ALA A 74 -10.73 -7.63 5.46
CA ALA A 74 -11.84 -6.70 5.21
C ALA A 74 -12.15 -6.63 3.72
N ASP A 75 -13.36 -6.25 3.35
CA ASP A 75 -13.80 -6.19 1.95
C ASP A 75 -14.64 -4.94 1.63
N ASN A 76 -14.94 -4.80 0.34
CA ASN A 76 -15.76 -3.73 -0.19
C ASN A 76 -17.29 -3.99 -0.03
N LEU A 77 -17.69 -5.01 0.72
CA LEU A 77 -19.07 -5.25 1.13
C LEU A 77 -19.30 -4.88 2.60
N GLY A 78 -18.29 -4.29 3.27
CA GLY A 78 -18.34 -3.89 4.67
C GLY A 78 -18.11 -5.03 5.66
N ASN A 79 -17.65 -6.20 5.22
CA ASN A 79 -17.36 -7.30 6.13
C ASN A 79 -15.92 -7.25 6.63
N ILE A 80 -15.75 -7.67 7.88
CA ILE A 80 -14.45 -7.99 8.47
C ILE A 80 -14.53 -9.41 9.04
N HIS A 81 -13.50 -10.19 8.71
CA HIS A 81 -13.30 -11.54 9.23
C HIS A 81 -11.95 -11.63 9.93
N ALA A 82 -11.91 -12.21 11.11
CA ALA A 82 -10.67 -12.70 11.72
C ALA A 82 -10.66 -14.22 11.60
N LEU A 83 -9.58 -14.73 11.02
CA LEU A 83 -9.38 -16.18 10.81
C LEU A 83 -8.11 -16.59 11.52
N ASN A 84 -8.11 -17.79 12.08
CA ASN A 84 -6.89 -18.41 12.61
C ASN A 84 -5.97 -18.79 11.42
N ILE A 85 -4.70 -18.37 11.44
CA ILE A 85 -3.75 -18.65 10.34
C ILE A 85 -3.40 -20.15 10.25
N ALA A 86 -3.53 -20.93 11.32
CA ALA A 86 -3.17 -22.35 11.27
C ALA A 86 -4.20 -23.18 10.50
N ASN A 87 -5.50 -22.96 10.76
CA ASN A 87 -6.59 -23.79 10.21
C ASN A 87 -7.61 -23.03 9.35
N LEU A 88 -7.48 -21.68 9.26
CA LEU A 88 -8.42 -20.79 8.58
C LEU A 88 -9.83 -20.79 9.16
N ASP A 89 -10.02 -21.21 10.41
CA ASP A 89 -11.31 -21.11 11.06
C ASP A 89 -11.63 -19.68 11.46
N ILE A 90 -12.91 -19.32 11.33
CA ILE A 90 -13.37 -17.98 11.66
C ILE A 90 -13.38 -17.85 13.18
N ILE A 91 -12.58 -16.91 13.71
CA ILE A 91 -12.59 -16.54 15.12
C ILE A 91 -13.78 -15.61 15.38
N TRP A 92 -13.92 -14.59 14.57
CA TRP A 92 -15.06 -13.69 14.57
C TRP A 92 -15.29 -13.09 13.19
N LYS A 93 -16.51 -12.60 12.96
CA LYS A 93 -16.91 -11.85 11.78
C LYS A 93 -17.86 -10.74 12.16
N LYS A 94 -17.75 -9.60 11.45
CA LYS A 94 -18.70 -8.47 11.57
C LYS A 94 -18.97 -7.85 10.22
N ASN A 95 -20.15 -7.27 10.06
CA ASN A 95 -20.52 -6.45 8.91
C ASN A 95 -20.85 -5.04 9.40
N PHE A 96 -20.31 -4.04 8.73
CA PHE A 96 -20.50 -2.62 9.03
C PHE A 96 -21.43 -1.92 8.03
N GLY A 97 -21.93 -2.64 7.04
CA GLY A 97 -22.87 -2.14 6.02
C GLY A 97 -22.28 -1.18 5.00
N VAL A 98 -21.03 -0.73 5.18
CA VAL A 98 -20.37 0.28 4.35
C VAL A 98 -19.01 -0.25 3.86
N PRO A 99 -18.69 -0.12 2.56
CA PRO A 99 -17.42 -0.60 1.98
C PRO A 99 -16.18 -0.04 2.67
N PHE A 100 -15.17 -0.90 2.93
CA PHE A 100 -13.88 -0.44 3.41
C PHE A 100 -12.97 -0.03 2.26
N LYS A 101 -12.39 1.16 2.35
CA LYS A 101 -11.58 1.79 1.32
C LYS A 101 -10.08 1.84 1.65
N SER A 102 -9.69 1.87 2.93
CA SER A 102 -8.27 1.90 3.30
C SER A 102 -7.65 0.51 3.33
N ASN A 103 -6.32 0.47 3.32
CA ASN A 103 -5.59 -0.70 3.78
C ASN A 103 -5.79 -0.88 5.30
N LEU A 104 -5.50 -2.09 5.78
CA LEU A 104 -5.60 -2.44 7.19
C LEU A 104 -4.30 -2.08 7.90
N LYS A 105 -4.42 -1.55 9.13
CA LYS A 105 -3.30 -1.37 10.06
C LYS A 105 -3.64 -2.00 11.39
N VAL A 106 -2.64 -2.56 12.05
CA VAL A 106 -2.79 -3.10 13.40
C VAL A 106 -1.73 -2.47 14.30
N HIS A 107 -2.17 -1.99 15.45
CA HIS A 107 -1.32 -1.44 16.49
C HIS A 107 -1.95 -1.75 17.86
N ASN A 108 -1.14 -2.18 18.84
CA ASN A 108 -1.58 -2.48 20.21
C ASN A 108 -2.86 -3.35 20.28
N ASN A 109 -2.90 -4.44 19.50
CA ASN A 109 -4.02 -5.38 19.42
C ASN A 109 -5.32 -4.80 18.83
N ASN A 110 -5.27 -3.60 18.25
CA ASN A 110 -6.40 -2.96 17.61
C ASN A 110 -6.19 -2.89 16.09
N LEU A 111 -7.23 -3.19 15.34
CA LEU A 111 -7.32 -3.05 13.89
C LEU A 111 -7.87 -1.67 13.56
N TYR A 112 -7.18 -0.96 12.66
CA TYR A 112 -7.58 0.34 12.15
C TYR A 112 -7.85 0.28 10.66
N LEU A 113 -8.98 0.84 10.22
CA LEU A 113 -9.40 0.90 8.82
C LEU A 113 -10.43 2.01 8.63
N ILE A 114 -10.61 2.43 7.37
CA ILE A 114 -11.52 3.52 7.00
C ILE A 114 -12.51 3.01 5.96
N ASN A 115 -13.79 3.36 6.13
CA ASN A 115 -14.85 3.04 5.18
C ASN A 115 -15.02 4.13 4.10
N SER A 116 -15.93 3.91 3.14
CA SER A 116 -16.18 4.86 2.04
C SER A 116 -16.82 6.18 2.49
N ASN A 117 -17.31 6.29 3.70
CA ASN A 117 -17.87 7.52 4.27
C ASN A 117 -16.85 8.28 5.13
N SER A 118 -15.54 8.05 4.89
CA SER A 118 -14.45 8.69 5.64
C SER A 118 -14.50 8.48 7.15
N LYS A 119 -15.19 7.41 7.60
CA LYS A 119 -15.25 7.00 9.00
C LYS A 119 -14.15 6.00 9.30
N ILE A 120 -13.30 6.33 10.27
CA ILE A 120 -12.26 5.45 10.79
C ILE A 120 -12.77 4.65 11.98
N TYR A 121 -12.32 3.40 12.07
CA TYR A 121 -12.69 2.46 13.12
C TYR A 121 -11.45 1.95 13.84
N SER A 122 -11.57 1.78 15.15
CA SER A 122 -10.67 1.00 15.99
C SER A 122 -11.41 -0.22 16.50
N ILE A 123 -10.93 -1.41 16.14
CA ILE A 123 -11.61 -2.68 16.42
C ILE A 123 -10.63 -3.62 17.11
N ASN A 124 -11.03 -4.19 18.24
CA ASN A 124 -10.23 -5.17 18.94
C ASN A 124 -10.01 -6.42 18.07
N THR A 125 -8.77 -6.83 17.87
CA THR A 125 -8.42 -7.95 16.99
C THR A 125 -8.81 -9.33 17.55
N ASP A 126 -9.05 -9.45 18.87
CA ASP A 126 -9.33 -10.74 19.50
C ASP A 126 -10.81 -11.14 19.36
N ASN A 127 -11.71 -10.17 19.55
CA ASN A 127 -13.15 -10.43 19.61
C ASN A 127 -13.98 -9.62 18.59
N GLY A 128 -13.35 -8.70 17.84
CA GLY A 128 -14.01 -7.83 16.88
C GLY A 128 -14.89 -6.74 17.53
N LYS A 129 -14.75 -6.47 18.83
CA LYS A 129 -15.48 -5.38 19.50
C LYS A 129 -15.00 -4.04 18.95
N LEU A 130 -15.94 -3.16 18.62
CA LEU A 130 -15.66 -1.77 18.29
C LEU A 130 -15.21 -1.05 19.56
N ASN A 131 -13.99 -0.50 19.55
CA ASN A 131 -13.51 0.32 20.66
C ASN A 131 -14.02 1.76 20.52
N TRP A 132 -13.80 2.33 19.33
CA TRP A 132 -14.28 3.66 18.96
C TRP A 132 -14.33 3.81 17.44
N SER A 133 -15.03 4.82 16.99
CA SER A 133 -14.99 5.29 15.61
C SER A 133 -15.00 6.81 15.58
N PHE A 134 -14.36 7.36 14.54
CA PHE A 134 -14.29 8.79 14.30
C PHE A 134 -14.72 9.08 12.87
N GLU A 135 -15.55 10.09 12.66
CA GLU A 135 -16.11 10.46 11.35
C GLU A 135 -15.51 11.80 10.93
N THR A 136 -15.03 11.87 9.70
CA THR A 136 -14.55 13.12 9.10
C THR A 136 -15.50 13.57 8.02
N ALA A 137 -15.33 14.80 7.52
CA ALA A 137 -16.03 15.26 6.35
C ALA A 137 -15.85 14.29 5.17
N SER A 138 -16.90 14.07 4.41
CA SER A 138 -16.95 13.12 3.31
C SER A 138 -17.70 13.75 2.15
N ARG A 139 -17.22 13.51 0.93
CA ARG A 139 -17.92 13.97 -0.30
C ARG A 139 -19.03 13.01 -0.69
N ASP A 140 -20.03 13.52 -1.39
CA ASP A 140 -21.13 12.70 -1.94
C ASP A 140 -20.65 11.82 -3.08
N LEU A 141 -19.77 12.36 -3.94
CA LEU A 141 -19.18 11.63 -5.05
C LEU A 141 -18.14 10.64 -4.54
N LYS A 142 -18.43 9.34 -4.70
CA LYS A 142 -17.56 8.24 -4.32
C LYS A 142 -16.95 7.59 -5.55
N ASP A 143 -15.65 7.30 -5.47
CA ASP A 143 -14.94 6.52 -6.46
C ASP A 143 -14.28 5.28 -5.85
N ASN A 144 -13.49 4.56 -6.65
CA ASN A 144 -12.74 3.39 -6.19
C ASN A 144 -11.35 3.73 -5.63
N THR A 145 -11.04 4.98 -5.30
CA THR A 145 -9.77 5.35 -4.68
C THR A 145 -9.66 4.81 -3.27
N SER A 146 -8.45 4.40 -2.92
CA SER A 146 -8.15 3.92 -1.57
C SER A 146 -7.72 5.09 -0.69
N TYR A 147 -8.32 5.20 0.49
CA TYR A 147 -7.84 6.10 1.53
C TYR A 147 -6.52 5.59 2.11
N GLN A 148 -5.64 6.51 2.43
CA GLN A 148 -4.33 6.16 2.94
C GLN A 148 -4.33 6.19 4.46
N ILE A 149 -3.66 5.22 5.07
CA ILE A 149 -3.53 5.09 6.51
C ILE A 149 -2.13 4.61 6.87
N ALA A 150 -1.49 5.25 7.84
CA ALA A 150 -0.20 4.87 8.38
C ALA A 150 -0.20 5.03 9.91
N ILE A 151 0.61 4.24 10.60
CA ILE A 151 0.79 4.33 12.05
C ILE A 151 2.28 4.31 12.32
N ILE A 152 2.73 5.20 13.19
CA ILE A 152 4.05 5.19 13.79
C ILE A 152 3.93 5.49 15.29
N ASN A 153 4.53 4.68 16.12
CA ASN A 153 4.30 4.73 17.56
C ASN A 153 2.79 4.71 17.87
N ASP A 154 2.27 5.72 18.57
CA ASP A 154 0.85 5.87 18.87
C ASP A 154 0.17 6.98 18.04
N ASP A 155 0.81 7.42 16.96
CA ASP A 155 0.25 8.38 16.01
C ASP A 155 -0.32 7.67 14.78
N LEU A 156 -1.61 7.85 14.52
CA LEU A 156 -2.30 7.35 13.34
C LEU A 156 -2.56 8.49 12.38
N VAL A 157 -2.02 8.38 11.18
CA VAL A 157 -2.16 9.37 10.11
C VAL A 157 -3.01 8.80 9.00
N PHE A 158 -3.99 9.54 8.51
CA PHE A 158 -4.83 9.12 7.38
C PHE A 158 -5.32 10.26 6.52
N THR A 159 -5.68 9.95 5.27
CA THR A 159 -6.34 10.88 4.35
C THR A 159 -7.77 10.47 4.10
N ASN A 160 -8.65 11.44 3.83
CA ASN A 160 -10.03 11.23 3.41
C ASN A 160 -10.25 11.69 1.95
N ASP A 161 -11.49 11.64 1.47
CA ASP A 161 -11.88 12.05 0.11
C ASP A 161 -12.08 13.57 -0.02
N ASN A 162 -12.12 14.30 1.09
CA ASN A 162 -12.23 15.76 1.11
C ASN A 162 -10.88 16.49 0.98
N ALA A 163 -9.82 15.77 0.60
CA ALA A 163 -8.46 16.28 0.50
C ALA A 163 -7.87 16.74 1.84
N GLU A 164 -8.23 16.07 2.91
CA GLU A 164 -7.73 16.33 4.25
C GLU A 164 -6.80 15.20 4.69
N ILE A 165 -5.81 15.57 5.51
CA ILE A 165 -4.98 14.64 6.27
C ILE A 165 -5.14 14.91 7.74
N TYR A 166 -5.29 13.85 8.52
CA TYR A 166 -5.48 13.88 9.97
C TYR A 166 -4.38 13.12 10.66
N CYS A 167 -4.02 13.56 11.85
CA CYS A 167 -3.23 12.82 12.83
C CYS A 167 -4.04 12.64 14.11
N LEU A 168 -4.21 11.38 14.52
CA LEU A 168 -4.87 10.99 15.78
C LEU A 168 -3.83 10.47 16.76
N ASP A 169 -3.95 10.87 18.02
CA ASP A 169 -3.27 10.26 19.16
C ASP A 169 -4.06 9.01 19.60
N LEU A 170 -3.49 7.83 19.40
CA LEU A 170 -4.14 6.56 19.74
C LEU A 170 -4.21 6.26 21.24
N LYS A 171 -3.44 6.95 22.07
CA LYS A 171 -3.53 6.84 23.54
C LYS A 171 -4.66 7.67 24.08
N LYS A 172 -4.79 8.89 23.59
CA LYS A 172 -5.81 9.85 24.03
C LYS A 172 -7.12 9.72 23.24
N ASN A 173 -7.11 9.01 22.10
CA ASN A 173 -8.22 8.88 21.16
C ASN A 173 -8.78 10.24 20.68
N ASN A 174 -7.91 11.20 20.42
CA ASN A 174 -8.28 12.52 19.95
C ASN A 174 -7.45 12.94 18.71
N ILE A 175 -7.96 13.95 17.99
CA ILE A 175 -7.23 14.57 16.90
C ILE A 175 -6.10 15.42 17.50
N LYS A 176 -4.87 15.20 17.02
CA LYS A 176 -3.73 16.09 17.31
C LYS A 176 -3.76 17.32 16.41
N TRP A 177 -3.99 17.10 15.13
CA TRP A 177 -4.09 18.12 14.11
C TRP A 177 -4.77 17.58 12.84
N SER A 178 -5.23 18.49 11.99
CA SER A 178 -5.67 18.21 10.63
C SER A 178 -5.16 19.30 9.68
N LEU A 179 -5.03 18.97 8.41
CA LEU A 179 -4.57 19.85 7.35
C LEU A 179 -5.37 19.59 6.07
N ILE A 180 -5.75 20.64 5.36
CA ILE A 180 -6.40 20.56 4.05
C ILE A 180 -5.34 20.79 2.98
N PHE A 181 -5.23 19.87 2.01
CA PHE A 181 -4.33 20.05 0.87
C PHE A 181 -4.87 21.11 -0.09
N GLN A 182 -4.02 22.07 -0.41
CA GLN A 182 -4.35 23.14 -1.35
C GLN A 182 -4.01 22.73 -2.78
N THR A 183 -4.75 23.29 -3.73
CA THR A 183 -4.44 23.19 -5.18
C THR A 183 -3.58 24.35 -5.60
N SER A 184 -2.68 24.12 -6.57
CA SER A 184 -1.89 25.18 -7.20
C SER A 184 -2.75 26.09 -8.10
N ASN A 185 -3.82 25.54 -8.69
CA ASN A 185 -4.73 26.24 -9.60
C ASN A 185 -6.17 25.91 -9.25
N PHE A 186 -6.97 26.91 -8.89
CA PHE A 186 -8.39 26.76 -8.56
C PHE A 186 -9.22 26.25 -9.75
N GLU A 187 -8.84 26.60 -10.98
CA GLU A 187 -9.56 26.27 -12.21
C GLU A 187 -9.48 24.79 -12.62
N ASN A 188 -8.43 24.08 -12.21
CA ASN A 188 -8.16 22.69 -12.60
C ASN A 188 -8.15 21.69 -11.42
N LYS A 189 -8.92 21.97 -10.37
CA LYS A 189 -9.04 21.08 -9.22
C LYS A 189 -9.65 19.74 -9.65
N PRO A 190 -8.94 18.61 -9.50
CA PRO A 190 -9.52 17.30 -9.79
C PRO A 190 -10.79 17.06 -8.98
N LEU A 191 -11.83 16.57 -9.63
CA LEU A 191 -13.12 16.28 -9.00
C LEU A 191 -12.96 15.29 -7.84
N LEU A 192 -12.06 14.31 -8.00
CA LEU A 192 -11.78 13.28 -7.02
C LEU A 192 -10.36 13.42 -6.47
N PHE A 193 -10.25 13.49 -5.15
CA PHE A 193 -8.96 13.53 -4.48
C PHE A 193 -8.27 12.17 -4.47
N LYS A 194 -6.96 12.17 -4.75
CA LYS A 194 -6.09 10.99 -4.69
C LYS A 194 -4.76 11.35 -4.06
N SER A 195 -4.30 10.50 -3.13
CA SER A 195 -2.96 10.64 -2.57
C SER A 195 -2.13 9.38 -2.77
N SER A 196 -0.81 9.53 -2.73
CA SER A 196 0.11 8.41 -2.60
C SER A 196 -0.09 7.71 -1.24
N PRO A 197 0.34 6.46 -1.08
CA PRO A 197 0.47 5.87 0.24
C PRO A 197 1.33 6.75 1.15
N ILE A 198 0.86 6.99 2.36
CA ILE A 198 1.57 7.77 3.37
C ILE A 198 2.85 7.04 3.75
N SER A 199 3.98 7.73 3.69
CA SER A 199 5.28 7.24 4.13
C SER A 199 5.74 8.10 5.30
N ILE A 200 6.21 7.48 6.39
CA ILE A 200 6.66 8.19 7.59
C ILE A 200 8.07 7.73 7.91
N ASP A 201 8.98 8.67 8.16
CA ASP A 201 10.34 8.33 8.57
C ASP A 201 10.48 8.21 10.10
N LYS A 202 11.63 7.69 10.54
CA LYS A 202 11.94 7.54 11.96
C LYS A 202 12.03 8.86 12.74
N ASN A 203 12.21 9.97 12.04
CA ASN A 203 12.29 11.31 12.64
C ASN A 203 10.90 11.97 12.78
N GLY A 204 9.84 11.29 12.33
CA GLY A 204 8.47 11.78 12.41
C GLY A 204 8.06 12.71 11.26
N TYR A 205 8.75 12.66 10.11
CA TYR A 205 8.27 13.35 8.92
C TYR A 205 7.35 12.47 8.11
N ILE A 206 6.20 13.01 7.76
CA ILE A 206 5.21 12.40 6.88
C ILE A 206 5.47 12.87 5.46
N PHE A 207 5.55 11.92 4.52
CA PHE A 207 5.66 12.21 3.09
C PHE A 207 4.45 11.68 2.35
N VAL A 208 3.77 12.57 1.65
CA VAL A 208 2.57 12.27 0.86
C VAL A 208 2.54 13.13 -0.39
N SER A 209 2.12 12.53 -1.49
CA SER A 209 1.91 13.23 -2.77
C SER A 209 0.43 13.21 -3.11
N THR A 210 -0.09 14.29 -3.66
CA THR A 210 -1.50 14.43 -4.00
C THR A 210 -1.68 14.73 -5.49
N ASN A 211 -2.82 14.33 -6.05
CA ASN A 211 -3.17 14.64 -7.44
C ASN A 211 -3.49 16.15 -7.65
N TYR A 212 -3.37 16.95 -6.60
CA TYR A 212 -3.32 18.41 -6.71
C TYR A 212 -1.96 18.94 -7.19
N GLY A 213 -1.03 18.03 -7.52
CA GLY A 213 0.23 18.34 -8.18
C GLY A 213 1.44 18.44 -7.25
N TYR A 214 1.25 18.29 -5.93
CA TYR A 214 2.32 18.49 -4.95
C TYR A 214 2.66 17.25 -4.14
N THR A 215 3.93 17.18 -3.75
CA THR A 215 4.46 16.31 -2.69
C THR A 215 4.79 17.16 -1.49
N TYR A 216 4.38 16.70 -0.32
CA TYR A 216 4.53 17.40 0.95
C TYR A 216 5.40 16.60 1.92
N ALA A 217 6.21 17.32 2.71
CA ALA A 217 6.77 16.84 3.96
C ALA A 217 6.10 17.56 5.12
N ILE A 218 5.50 16.81 6.03
CA ILE A 218 4.71 17.32 7.14
C ILE A 218 5.32 16.79 8.44
N ASP A 219 5.47 17.66 9.44
CA ASP A 219 5.91 17.26 10.77
C ASP A 219 4.75 16.55 11.50
N ILE A 220 4.96 15.33 11.94
CA ILE A 220 3.89 14.53 12.58
C ILE A 220 3.43 15.09 13.92
N LYS A 221 4.29 15.82 14.63
CA LYS A 221 3.95 16.38 15.95
C LYS A 221 3.05 17.60 15.82
N THR A 222 3.32 18.44 14.84
CA THR A 222 2.68 19.76 14.73
C THR A 222 1.70 19.88 13.55
N GLY A 223 1.78 18.99 12.55
CA GLY A 223 1.03 19.11 11.30
C GLY A 223 1.56 20.19 10.35
N LEU A 224 2.66 20.87 10.69
CA LEU A 224 3.22 21.93 9.84
C LEU A 224 3.92 21.36 8.62
N ILE A 225 3.65 21.96 7.47
CA ILE A 225 4.35 21.64 6.22
C ILE A 225 5.77 22.19 6.32
N LYS A 226 6.77 21.31 6.27
CA LYS A 226 8.18 21.69 6.24
C LYS A 226 8.63 22.15 4.88
N TRP A 227 8.15 21.46 3.84
CA TRP A 227 8.34 21.82 2.45
C TRP A 227 7.27 21.18 1.56
N SER A 228 7.08 21.77 0.38
CA SER A 228 6.30 21.19 -0.72
C SER A 228 7.05 21.29 -2.02
N GLN A 229 6.83 20.33 -2.94
CA GLN A 229 7.43 20.32 -4.26
C GLN A 229 6.38 20.02 -5.33
N PRO A 230 6.41 20.68 -6.50
CA PRO A 230 5.45 20.48 -7.58
C PRO A 230 5.73 19.16 -8.34
N ILE A 231 5.73 18.05 -7.61
CA ILE A 231 5.88 16.70 -8.13
C ILE A 231 4.71 15.86 -7.62
N TYR A 232 4.06 15.14 -8.52
CA TYR A 232 3.00 14.22 -8.19
C TYR A 232 3.40 12.76 -8.48
N SER A 233 3.09 11.86 -7.57
CA SER A 233 3.17 10.42 -7.76
C SER A 233 2.11 9.69 -6.94
N ILE A 234 1.50 8.67 -7.51
CA ILE A 234 0.59 7.76 -6.78
C ILE A 234 1.34 6.59 -6.10
N ASN A 235 2.62 6.42 -6.40
CA ASN A 235 3.41 5.34 -5.83
C ASN A 235 3.90 5.71 -4.43
N ARG A 236 4.18 4.69 -3.60
CA ARG A 236 4.78 4.89 -2.27
C ARG A 236 6.20 5.42 -2.40
N PHE A 237 6.57 6.38 -1.55
CA PHE A 237 7.96 6.80 -1.41
C PHE A 237 8.79 5.74 -0.71
N VAL A 238 9.97 5.48 -1.25
CA VAL A 238 11.02 4.74 -0.55
C VAL A 238 11.89 5.75 0.17
N ILE A 239 11.96 5.64 1.49
CA ILE A 239 12.71 6.53 2.36
C ILE A 239 14.09 5.93 2.58
N THR A 240 15.12 6.70 2.27
CA THR A 240 16.50 6.40 2.62
C THR A 240 16.97 7.31 3.76
N GLU A 241 18.21 7.23 4.15
CA GLU A 241 18.77 8.10 5.17
C GLU A 241 18.64 9.59 4.80
N LYS A 242 18.99 9.96 3.55
CA LYS A 242 19.02 11.34 3.07
C LYS A 242 17.91 11.70 2.09
N TYR A 243 17.34 10.72 1.39
CA TYR A 243 16.50 10.95 0.23
C TYR A 243 15.16 10.21 0.29
N LEU A 244 14.17 10.81 -0.36
CA LEU A 244 12.96 10.16 -0.81
C LEU A 244 13.16 9.75 -2.27
N ILE A 245 12.85 8.51 -2.60
CA ILE A 245 12.92 8.01 -3.97
C ILE A 245 11.52 7.55 -4.37
N ASN A 246 11.08 8.01 -5.54
CA ASN A 246 9.78 7.64 -6.08
C ASN A 246 9.84 7.52 -7.60
N SER A 247 8.85 6.88 -8.18
CA SER A 247 8.67 6.78 -9.62
C SER A 247 7.24 7.12 -10.02
N TRP A 248 7.07 7.85 -11.11
CA TRP A 248 5.77 8.17 -11.66
C TRP A 248 5.79 8.13 -13.18
N LYS A 249 4.83 7.45 -13.78
CA LYS A 249 4.83 7.15 -15.21
C LYS A 249 6.16 6.50 -15.61
N ASP A 250 6.97 7.19 -16.41
CA ASP A 250 8.27 6.77 -16.93
C ASP A 250 9.47 7.47 -16.28
N ARG A 251 9.24 8.20 -15.17
CA ARG A 251 10.26 9.00 -14.49
C ARG A 251 10.59 8.45 -13.11
N ILE A 252 11.84 8.65 -12.70
CA ILE A 252 12.29 8.47 -11.32
C ILE A 252 12.66 9.83 -10.74
N PHE A 253 12.28 10.03 -9.47
CA PHE A 253 12.58 11.24 -8.71
C PHE A 253 13.38 10.90 -7.48
N MET A 254 14.31 11.76 -7.13
CA MET A 254 15.01 11.74 -5.85
C MET A 254 14.97 13.14 -5.24
N ILE A 255 14.46 13.23 -4.03
CA ILE A 255 14.24 14.47 -3.29
C ILE A 255 15.00 14.38 -1.98
N ASN A 256 15.75 15.42 -1.63
CA ASN A 256 16.34 15.54 -0.29
C ASN A 256 15.19 15.67 0.73
N LYS A 257 15.10 14.72 1.66
CA LYS A 257 13.96 14.64 2.57
C LYS A 257 13.87 15.77 3.59
N LEU A 258 14.97 16.46 3.90
CA LEU A 258 15.01 17.53 4.88
C LEU A 258 14.55 18.87 4.32
N ASN A 259 15.00 19.22 3.10
CA ASN A 259 14.75 20.53 2.51
C ASN A 259 13.91 20.49 1.22
N GLY A 260 13.51 19.32 0.77
CA GLY A 260 12.68 19.17 -0.43
C GLY A 260 13.42 19.38 -1.76
N LYS A 261 14.73 19.67 -1.78
CA LYS A 261 15.46 19.89 -3.03
C LYS A 261 15.43 18.65 -3.91
N ILE A 262 15.01 18.82 -5.17
CA ILE A 262 15.01 17.75 -6.16
C ILE A 262 16.47 17.52 -6.59
N VAL A 263 16.98 16.32 -6.31
CA VAL A 263 18.34 15.92 -6.64
C VAL A 263 18.40 15.20 -7.98
N LEU A 264 17.34 14.45 -8.29
CA LEU A 264 17.21 13.71 -9.54
C LEU A 264 15.78 13.77 -10.06
N ASN A 265 15.65 14.01 -11.37
CA ASN A 265 14.41 13.85 -12.12
C ASN A 265 14.76 13.26 -13.50
N LYS A 266 14.78 11.94 -13.61
CA LYS A 266 15.28 11.23 -14.80
C LYS A 266 14.13 10.52 -15.52
N ASN A 267 14.00 10.78 -16.82
CA ASN A 267 13.13 10.00 -17.70
C ASN A 267 13.86 8.74 -18.16
N LEU A 268 13.25 7.56 -17.92
CA LEU A 268 13.81 6.26 -18.28
C LEU A 268 13.20 5.67 -19.56
N SER A 269 12.25 6.36 -20.20
CA SER A 269 11.61 5.91 -21.46
C SER A 269 12.31 6.43 -22.71
N LYS A 270 13.16 7.46 -22.62
CA LYS A 270 13.79 8.13 -23.78
C LYS A 270 14.55 7.19 -24.74
N SER A 271 14.88 5.98 -24.29
CA SER A 271 15.55 4.96 -25.11
C SER A 271 14.60 4.03 -25.85
N GLN A 272 13.26 4.21 -25.78
CA GLN A 272 12.29 3.29 -26.36
C GLN A 272 11.25 4.02 -27.20
N LYS A 273 11.36 3.88 -28.52
CA LYS A 273 10.32 4.30 -29.46
C LYS A 273 9.02 3.54 -29.14
N ASN A 274 7.92 4.28 -28.91
CA ASN A 274 6.52 3.82 -28.94
C ASN A 274 5.93 3.01 -27.77
N ASN A 275 6.52 2.88 -26.59
CA ASN A 275 5.88 2.14 -25.52
C ASN A 275 5.76 2.95 -24.22
N LYS A 276 4.52 3.36 -23.87
CA LYS A 276 4.22 4.01 -22.59
C LYS A 276 4.58 3.08 -21.43
N ILE A 277 5.69 3.36 -20.78
CA ILE A 277 6.14 2.63 -19.58
C ILE A 277 5.38 3.19 -18.38
N ILE A 278 4.83 2.30 -17.54
CA ILE A 278 4.20 2.67 -16.28
C ILE A 278 4.91 1.89 -15.18
N PHE A 279 5.64 2.61 -14.35
CA PHE A 279 6.28 2.03 -13.18
C PHE A 279 5.24 1.71 -12.11
N LYS A 280 5.35 0.53 -11.52
CA LYS A 280 4.41 0.00 -10.54
C LYS A 280 5.02 -0.09 -9.13
N ASP A 281 6.31 -0.35 -9.07
CA ASP A 281 6.97 -0.61 -7.81
C ASP A 281 8.45 -0.23 -7.89
N LEU A 282 9.03 0.10 -6.75
CA LEU A 282 10.42 0.51 -6.63
C LEU A 282 11.02 -0.09 -5.36
N ILE A 283 12.19 -0.69 -5.49
CA ILE A 283 12.95 -1.28 -4.41
C ILE A 283 14.35 -0.69 -4.40
N VAL A 284 14.80 -0.21 -3.25
CA VAL A 284 16.15 0.28 -3.06
C VAL A 284 16.97 -0.77 -2.34
N GLY A 285 17.96 -1.31 -3.03
CA GLY A 285 18.96 -2.22 -2.48
C GLY A 285 20.21 -1.49 -1.99
N TYR A 286 21.27 -2.24 -1.69
CA TYR A 286 22.54 -1.69 -1.23
C TYR A 286 23.21 -0.85 -2.33
N ASN A 287 23.47 -1.44 -3.50
CA ASN A 287 24.13 -0.79 -4.64
C ASN A 287 23.16 -0.39 -5.77
N TRP A 288 21.93 -0.93 -5.78
CA TRP A 288 21.02 -0.84 -6.91
C TRP A 288 19.65 -0.32 -6.52
N ILE A 289 19.02 0.41 -7.43
CA ILE A 289 17.60 0.72 -7.40
C ILE A 289 16.93 -0.15 -8.47
N TYR A 290 15.97 -0.95 -8.04
CA TYR A 290 15.18 -1.80 -8.93
C TYR A 290 13.80 -1.17 -9.15
N ILE A 291 13.44 -0.96 -10.41
CA ILE A 291 12.13 -0.44 -10.80
C ILE A 291 11.42 -1.52 -11.59
N PHE A 292 10.16 -1.76 -11.27
CA PHE A 292 9.32 -2.75 -11.93
C PHE A 292 8.22 -2.05 -12.70
N ASP A 293 8.05 -2.41 -13.98
CA ASP A 293 6.99 -1.86 -14.81
C ASP A 293 5.78 -2.79 -14.94
N SER A 294 4.67 -2.25 -15.44
CA SER A 294 3.42 -2.98 -15.64
C SER A 294 3.54 -4.15 -16.62
N LYS A 295 4.54 -4.14 -17.50
CA LYS A 295 4.83 -5.20 -18.47
C LYS A 295 5.72 -6.31 -17.90
N GLY A 296 6.18 -6.16 -16.66
CA GLY A 296 7.02 -7.12 -15.94
C GLY A 296 8.50 -7.04 -16.28
N PHE A 297 8.98 -5.88 -16.71
CA PHE A 297 10.41 -5.62 -16.79
C PHE A 297 10.92 -5.06 -15.48
N LYS A 298 12.13 -5.48 -15.15
CA LYS A 298 12.97 -4.92 -14.09
C LYS A 298 14.01 -4.01 -14.74
N ILE A 299 14.10 -2.79 -14.30
CA ILE A 299 15.17 -1.85 -14.62
C ILE A 299 16.05 -1.75 -13.38
N SER A 300 17.34 -1.95 -13.54
CA SER A 300 18.32 -1.79 -12.47
C SER A 300 19.12 -0.52 -12.74
N LEU A 301 19.11 0.40 -11.79
CA LEU A 301 19.89 1.62 -11.81
C LEU A 301 21.01 1.52 -10.78
N ASP A 302 22.22 1.95 -11.14
CA ASP A 302 23.27 2.15 -10.17
C ASP A 302 22.90 3.26 -9.19
N LYS A 303 23.05 3.00 -7.89
CA LYS A 303 22.65 3.95 -6.84
C LYS A 303 23.56 5.18 -6.72
N LYS A 304 24.81 5.10 -7.21
CA LYS A 304 25.76 6.20 -7.12
C LYS A 304 25.58 7.22 -8.24
N ASN A 305 25.43 6.75 -9.48
CA ASN A 305 25.36 7.63 -10.66
C ASN A 305 23.98 7.60 -11.35
N PHE A 306 23.06 6.74 -10.91
CA PHE A 306 21.71 6.57 -11.47
C PHE A 306 21.67 6.19 -12.96
N ASN A 307 22.74 5.60 -13.46
CA ASN A 307 22.77 5.08 -14.82
C ASN A 307 22.07 3.72 -14.88
N THR A 308 21.42 3.47 -16.01
CA THR A 308 20.77 2.17 -16.26
C THR A 308 21.86 1.13 -16.49
N TYR A 309 21.89 0.12 -15.63
CA TYR A 309 22.82 -1.01 -15.75
C TYR A 309 22.21 -2.13 -16.58
N SER A 310 20.96 -2.48 -16.32
CA SER A 310 20.29 -3.56 -17.04
C SER A 310 18.78 -3.36 -17.09
N ARG A 311 18.19 -3.93 -18.15
CA ARG A 311 16.75 -4.10 -18.26
C ARG A 311 16.46 -5.54 -18.63
N SER A 312 15.71 -6.24 -17.82
CA SER A 312 15.39 -7.65 -18.03
C SER A 312 13.92 -7.93 -17.75
N LYS A 313 13.34 -8.85 -18.53
CA LYS A 313 11.96 -9.32 -18.28
C LYS A 313 11.98 -10.39 -17.20
N ILE A 314 11.32 -10.15 -16.07
CA ILE A 314 11.30 -11.07 -14.94
C ILE A 314 9.95 -11.77 -14.77
N ALA A 315 8.85 -11.13 -15.21
CA ALA A 315 7.51 -11.65 -15.06
C ALA A 315 6.61 -11.24 -16.23
N ARG A 316 5.49 -11.93 -16.42
CA ARG A 316 4.35 -11.43 -17.20
C ARG A 316 3.28 -10.94 -16.22
N ASN A 317 2.58 -9.84 -16.55
CA ASN A 317 1.47 -9.31 -15.73
C ASN A 317 1.89 -9.00 -14.28
N TYR A 318 2.99 -8.28 -14.11
CA TYR A 318 3.46 -7.82 -12.81
C TYR A 318 2.35 -7.03 -12.08
N GLN A 319 2.09 -7.36 -10.82
CA GLN A 319 1.12 -6.69 -9.96
C GLN A 319 1.80 -5.90 -8.85
N ASN A 320 2.52 -6.59 -7.98
CA ASN A 320 3.26 -6.02 -6.85
C ASN A 320 4.34 -6.97 -6.36
N SER A 321 5.22 -6.46 -5.51
CA SER A 321 6.29 -7.25 -4.89
C SER A 321 6.39 -7.03 -3.39
N ILE A 322 6.98 -8.00 -2.70
CA ILE A 322 7.28 -7.96 -1.26
C ILE A 322 8.67 -8.52 -1.06
N ILE A 323 9.47 -7.84 -0.21
CA ILE A 323 10.74 -8.37 0.29
C ILE A 323 10.51 -8.99 1.65
N TYR A 324 10.95 -10.22 1.84
CA TYR A 324 10.90 -10.92 3.10
C TYR A 324 12.10 -11.86 3.24
N ASN A 325 12.85 -11.74 4.36
CA ASN A 325 14.05 -12.54 4.63
C ASN A 325 15.00 -12.63 3.43
N ASN A 326 15.40 -11.46 2.90
CA ASN A 326 16.30 -11.29 1.75
C ASN A 326 15.82 -11.97 0.45
N ASN A 327 14.58 -12.39 0.36
CA ASN A 327 13.98 -12.89 -0.88
C ASN A 327 12.96 -11.88 -1.42
N LEU A 328 12.90 -11.77 -2.74
CA LEU A 328 11.92 -10.98 -3.45
C LEU A 328 10.78 -11.88 -3.93
N TYR A 329 9.58 -11.61 -3.47
CA TYR A 329 8.36 -12.29 -3.91
C TYR A 329 7.59 -11.37 -4.86
N ILE A 330 7.26 -11.86 -6.05
CA ILE A 330 6.55 -11.10 -7.09
C ILE A 330 5.21 -11.77 -7.39
N ASN A 331 4.13 -11.01 -7.29
CA ASN A 331 2.81 -11.43 -7.74
C ASN A 331 2.60 -11.07 -9.21
N THR A 332 2.18 -12.07 -10.00
CA THR A 332 1.91 -11.94 -11.43
C THR A 332 0.45 -12.21 -11.79
N LYS A 333 -0.49 -12.04 -10.87
CA LYS A 333 -1.91 -12.41 -10.98
C LYS A 333 -2.14 -13.93 -10.98
N ASN A 334 -1.30 -14.72 -11.65
CA ASN A 334 -1.49 -16.18 -11.80
C ASN A 334 -0.42 -17.01 -11.07
N SER A 335 0.59 -16.36 -10.53
CA SER A 335 1.65 -17.05 -9.78
C SER A 335 2.40 -16.10 -8.86
N ILE A 336 3.04 -16.64 -7.85
CA ILE A 336 4.05 -15.96 -7.07
C ILE A 336 5.41 -16.51 -7.49
N LEU A 337 6.32 -15.60 -7.80
CA LEU A 337 7.70 -15.91 -8.13
C LEU A 337 8.57 -15.53 -6.93
N LYS A 338 9.55 -16.34 -6.61
CA LYS A 338 10.56 -16.09 -5.56
C LYS A 338 11.94 -15.99 -6.21
N TYR A 339 12.66 -14.95 -5.87
CA TYR A 339 14.04 -14.69 -6.27
C TYR A 339 14.94 -14.54 -5.06
#